data_45f4b8bef355f344abf0f42e3d04046c
#
_entry.id   45f4b8bef355f344abf0f42e3d04046c
#
_cell.length_a   1.000
_cell.length_b   1.000
_cell.length_c   1.000
_cell.angle_alpha   90.00
_cell.angle_beta   90.00
_cell.angle_gamma   90.00
#
_symmetry.space_group_name_H-M   'P 1'
#
loop_
_entity.id
_entity.type
_entity.pdbx_description
1 polymer ?
#
loop_
_entity_poly.entity_id
_entity_poly.type
_entity_poly.pdbx_seq_one_letter_code
_entity_poly.pdbx_strand_id
1 'polypeptide(L)'
;TLSGAHIFPLYDAAVGGVAAIESGTPGPLRLVDVRHEQTAVFAAEATGKLTRVPGFAAVTAGPGVTNAVSAVAGAWVNGSPLVLLGGRAPDGRWGSGALQEIDHPPLLAPVTKAASTVHDAAGVGPAVDAAFTLAGSAHRGPVFVDVPMDILFTPAEYTAPVDDHRSVATLDPQDIARIATLLRGAQRPLLVLGSDVWADGAELAARAFVDATGVPVIANGMARGILPPDHPLLVTRARGAAFAAADLVVVVGTPLDFRLGYGRFGDPPAPVVHIVDSPGQLADHLDLAACASGDLSGAFLALARELPEPLPISDWSIGLRERALAAIAGDAADLASEADPIHPARVYGELLPRLADDAVVIGDGGDFVSFAGRYVEPQRPGHWLDPGPYGCLGTGPGYAMAARLAHPSSQVVLLLGDGAAGFSLMDVDSLVRHNLPVVIIVGNNSGWNLERHPMRFLYGYDVAADLRPTAYDDVVKALGGAGETVTRPGDIGPALDRAFDSGVPYLVNVMTDPDIAYPRSTTGV
;
A
#
# COMPACT_ATOMS: atom_id res chain seq x y z
N THR A 1 -3.36 -6.25 -16.73
CA THR A 1 -4.03 -5.71 -17.94
C THR A 1 -5.46 -6.22 -18.09
N LEU A 2 -6.29 -5.56 -18.88
CA LEU A 2 -7.57 -6.07 -19.35
C LEU A 2 -7.66 -5.92 -20.88
N SER A 3 -8.12 -6.98 -21.57
CA SER A 3 -8.12 -7.06 -23.03
C SER A 3 -9.00 -6.00 -23.67
N GLY A 4 -8.50 -5.41 -24.77
CA GLY A 4 -9.22 -4.46 -25.59
C GLY A 4 -8.50 -4.17 -26.90
N ALA A 5 -9.28 -3.87 -27.95
CA ALA A 5 -8.77 -3.79 -29.32
C ALA A 5 -7.65 -2.76 -29.52
N HIS A 6 -7.67 -1.66 -28.77
CA HIS A 6 -6.70 -0.57 -28.93
C HIS A 6 -5.28 -0.92 -28.45
N ILE A 7 -5.07 -2.08 -27.80
CA ILE A 7 -3.76 -2.54 -27.29
C ILE A 7 -3.39 -3.95 -27.77
N PHE A 8 -4.03 -4.49 -28.82
CA PHE A 8 -3.70 -5.81 -29.35
C PHE A 8 -2.23 -5.97 -29.77
N PRO A 9 -1.56 -4.99 -30.42
CA PRO A 9 -0.14 -5.12 -30.75
C PRO A 9 0.76 -5.31 -29.53
N LEU A 10 0.39 -4.71 -28.40
CA LEU A 10 1.12 -4.88 -27.13
C LEU A 10 1.02 -6.33 -26.62
N TYR A 11 -0.14 -6.97 -26.78
CA TYR A 11 -0.32 -8.37 -26.37
C TYR A 11 0.46 -9.32 -27.27
N ASP A 12 0.40 -9.11 -28.59
CA ASP A 12 1.14 -9.92 -29.55
C ASP A 12 2.65 -9.86 -29.26
N ALA A 13 3.18 -8.66 -29.06
CA ALA A 13 4.58 -8.46 -28.70
C ALA A 13 4.95 -9.11 -27.34
N ALA A 14 4.06 -8.98 -26.32
CA ALA A 14 4.30 -9.54 -25.00
C ALA A 14 4.40 -11.07 -25.00
N VAL A 15 3.60 -11.77 -25.81
CA VAL A 15 3.62 -13.23 -25.92
C VAL A 15 4.64 -13.74 -26.95
N GLY A 16 5.27 -12.87 -27.72
CA GLY A 16 6.28 -13.25 -28.73
C GLY A 16 5.69 -13.72 -30.07
N GLY A 17 4.42 -13.37 -30.35
CA GLY A 17 3.74 -13.69 -31.59
C GLY A 17 3.36 -15.16 -31.75
N VAL A 18 2.77 -15.48 -32.91
CA VAL A 18 2.26 -16.84 -33.24
C VAL A 18 3.34 -17.92 -33.12
N ALA A 19 4.56 -17.65 -33.58
CA ALA A 19 5.66 -18.62 -33.56
C ALA A 19 6.03 -19.05 -32.12
N ALA A 20 6.01 -18.14 -31.16
CA ALA A 20 6.24 -18.46 -29.74
C ALA A 20 5.09 -19.29 -29.16
N ILE A 21 3.84 -18.95 -29.50
CA ILE A 21 2.65 -19.68 -29.04
C ILE A 21 2.67 -21.12 -29.59
N GLU A 22 2.93 -21.32 -30.90
CA GLU A 22 2.96 -22.64 -31.53
C GLU A 22 4.10 -23.52 -31.03
N SER A 23 5.27 -22.95 -30.74
CA SER A 23 6.41 -23.68 -30.19
C SER A 23 6.31 -23.92 -28.68
N GLY A 24 5.38 -23.29 -27.97
CA GLY A 24 5.29 -23.31 -26.51
C GLY A 24 6.44 -22.56 -25.83
N THR A 25 7.15 -21.70 -26.57
CA THR A 25 8.22 -20.87 -26.01
C THR A 25 7.61 -19.72 -25.23
N PRO A 26 8.02 -19.48 -23.96
CA PRO A 26 7.53 -18.31 -23.22
C PRO A 26 7.83 -17.02 -23.97
N GLY A 27 6.84 -16.12 -24.02
CA GLY A 27 7.04 -14.78 -24.56
C GLY A 27 7.99 -13.94 -23.68
N PRO A 28 8.41 -12.77 -24.16
CA PRO A 28 9.31 -11.86 -23.42
C PRO A 28 8.68 -11.33 -22.13
N LEU A 29 7.36 -11.26 -22.04
CA LEU A 29 6.64 -10.81 -20.86
C LEU A 29 5.53 -11.80 -20.45
N ARG A 30 5.33 -11.95 -19.14
CA ARG A 30 4.15 -12.65 -18.61
C ARG A 30 2.97 -11.68 -18.58
N LEU A 31 1.92 -12.00 -19.32
CA LEU A 31 0.65 -11.29 -19.24
C LEU A 31 -0.16 -11.79 -18.04
N VAL A 32 -0.60 -10.87 -17.20
CA VAL A 32 -1.53 -11.12 -16.10
C VAL A 32 -2.78 -10.29 -16.38
N ASP A 33 -3.83 -10.95 -16.85
CA ASP A 33 -5.09 -10.31 -17.15
C ASP A 33 -6.07 -10.42 -15.98
N VAL A 34 -6.90 -9.42 -15.85
CA VAL A 34 -7.83 -9.21 -14.72
C VAL A 34 -9.27 -9.06 -15.19
N ARG A 35 -10.21 -8.96 -14.27
CA ARG A 35 -11.65 -8.78 -14.57
C ARG A 35 -12.07 -7.32 -14.61
N HIS A 36 -11.27 -6.41 -14.03
CA HIS A 36 -11.53 -4.97 -14.01
C HIS A 36 -10.22 -4.19 -14.10
N GLU A 37 -10.17 -3.10 -14.89
CA GLU A 37 -8.95 -2.30 -15.12
C GLU A 37 -8.36 -1.73 -13.83
N GLN A 38 -9.21 -1.37 -12.89
CA GLN A 38 -8.79 -0.91 -11.57
C GLN A 38 -7.86 -1.93 -10.88
N THR A 39 -8.19 -3.22 -10.98
CA THR A 39 -7.37 -4.30 -10.40
C THR A 39 -6.01 -4.41 -11.09
N ALA A 40 -5.95 -4.20 -12.42
CA ALA A 40 -4.67 -4.17 -13.12
C ALA A 40 -3.75 -3.05 -12.59
N VAL A 41 -4.31 -1.88 -12.34
CA VAL A 41 -3.56 -0.73 -11.82
C VAL A 41 -3.16 -0.95 -10.37
N PHE A 42 -4.04 -1.49 -9.52
CA PHE A 42 -3.68 -1.86 -8.14
C PHE A 42 -2.58 -2.92 -8.09
N ALA A 43 -2.62 -3.92 -8.99
CA ALA A 43 -1.53 -4.90 -9.07
C ALA A 43 -0.20 -4.26 -9.49
N ALA A 44 -0.22 -3.33 -10.44
CA ALA A 44 0.97 -2.59 -10.84
C ALA A 44 1.47 -1.66 -9.72
N GLU A 45 0.58 -0.94 -9.03
CA GLU A 45 0.92 -0.15 -7.85
C GLU A 45 1.62 -1.00 -6.78
N ALA A 46 1.01 -2.12 -6.40
CA ALA A 46 1.59 -3.01 -5.40
C ALA A 46 2.93 -3.62 -5.85
N THR A 47 3.09 -3.90 -7.14
CA THR A 47 4.40 -4.31 -7.70
C THR A 47 5.43 -3.22 -7.43
N GLY A 48 5.12 -1.96 -7.72
CA GLY A 48 5.98 -0.82 -7.44
C GLY A 48 6.32 -0.69 -5.96
N LYS A 49 5.33 -0.85 -5.08
CA LYS A 49 5.52 -0.79 -3.60
C LYS A 49 6.42 -1.92 -3.09
N LEU A 50 6.23 -3.14 -3.59
CA LEU A 50 6.96 -4.34 -3.13
C LEU A 50 8.38 -4.42 -3.68
N THR A 51 8.57 -4.07 -4.95
CA THR A 51 9.84 -4.25 -5.67
C THR A 51 10.70 -2.99 -5.79
N ARG A 52 10.11 -1.81 -5.53
CA ARG A 52 10.73 -0.49 -5.76
C ARG A 52 11.02 -0.20 -7.25
N VAL A 53 10.55 -1.06 -8.14
CA VAL A 53 10.61 -0.87 -9.59
C VAL A 53 9.22 -0.47 -10.05
N PRO A 54 9.05 0.57 -10.88
CA PRO A 54 7.73 0.98 -11.33
C PRO A 54 6.93 -0.19 -11.89
N GLY A 55 5.72 -0.41 -11.34
CA GLY A 55 4.81 -1.41 -11.89
C GLY A 55 4.23 -0.93 -13.21
N PHE A 56 3.80 -1.87 -14.06
CA PHE A 56 3.27 -1.58 -15.38
C PHE A 56 1.86 -2.14 -15.55
N ALA A 57 0.93 -1.28 -15.95
CA ALA A 57 -0.40 -1.69 -16.36
C ALA A 57 -0.71 -1.17 -17.76
N ALA A 58 -1.44 -1.96 -18.54
CA ALA A 58 -1.92 -1.56 -19.85
C ALA A 58 -3.43 -1.78 -19.95
N VAL A 59 -4.15 -0.79 -20.47
CA VAL A 59 -5.62 -0.80 -20.59
C VAL A 59 -6.05 -0.26 -21.95
N THR A 60 -7.23 -0.68 -22.40
CA THR A 60 -7.77 -0.17 -23.66
C THR A 60 -8.19 1.30 -23.57
N ALA A 61 -8.61 1.89 -24.69
CA ALA A 61 -9.10 3.26 -24.76
C ALA A 61 -10.43 3.47 -24.00
N GLY A 62 -10.79 4.73 -23.79
CA GLY A 62 -12.08 5.13 -23.22
C GLY A 62 -12.31 4.56 -21.82
N PRO A 63 -13.31 3.67 -21.65
CA PRO A 63 -13.62 3.09 -20.34
C PRO A 63 -12.45 2.34 -19.72
N GLY A 64 -11.55 1.77 -20.51
CA GLY A 64 -10.34 1.13 -19.98
C GLY A 64 -9.48 2.09 -19.16
N VAL A 65 -9.27 3.30 -19.67
CA VAL A 65 -8.54 4.34 -18.94
C VAL A 65 -9.38 4.94 -17.82
N THR A 66 -10.64 5.27 -18.07
CA THR A 66 -11.47 5.95 -17.06
C THR A 66 -11.79 5.06 -15.86
N ASN A 67 -11.93 3.74 -16.03
CA ASN A 67 -12.06 2.78 -14.92
C ASN A 67 -10.78 2.69 -14.05
N ALA A 68 -9.64 3.06 -14.59
CA ALA A 68 -8.37 3.02 -13.87
C ALA A 68 -8.10 4.27 -13.00
N VAL A 69 -8.82 5.37 -13.20
CA VAL A 69 -8.51 6.69 -12.59
C VAL A 69 -8.41 6.63 -11.07
N SER A 70 -9.36 5.96 -10.39
CA SER A 70 -9.32 5.86 -8.91
C SER A 70 -8.07 5.15 -8.41
N ALA A 71 -7.63 4.10 -9.10
CA ALA A 71 -6.43 3.37 -8.72
C ALA A 71 -5.15 4.18 -8.98
N VAL A 72 -5.11 4.95 -10.08
CA VAL A 72 -4.01 5.89 -10.35
C VAL A 72 -3.95 6.98 -9.28
N ALA A 73 -5.10 7.53 -8.87
CA ALA A 73 -5.17 8.51 -7.79
C ALA A 73 -4.68 7.92 -6.45
N GLY A 74 -5.02 6.65 -6.16
CA GLY A 74 -4.45 5.92 -5.02
C GLY A 74 -2.92 5.85 -5.08
N ALA A 75 -2.38 5.44 -6.22
CA ALA A 75 -0.93 5.37 -6.43
C ALA A 75 -0.24 6.75 -6.31
N TRP A 76 -0.89 7.82 -6.78
CA TRP A 76 -0.43 9.20 -6.64
C TRP A 76 -0.28 9.60 -5.18
N VAL A 77 -1.34 9.41 -4.39
CA VAL A 77 -1.36 9.81 -2.97
C VAL A 77 -0.43 8.93 -2.12
N ASN A 78 -0.21 7.68 -2.55
CA ASN A 78 0.70 6.74 -1.89
C ASN A 78 2.18 6.93 -2.26
N GLY A 79 2.51 7.80 -3.22
CA GLY A 79 3.87 7.90 -3.75
C GLY A 79 4.36 6.60 -4.41
N SER A 80 3.46 5.86 -5.06
CA SER A 80 3.77 4.54 -5.61
C SER A 80 4.23 4.64 -7.06
N PRO A 81 5.40 4.06 -7.43
CA PRO A 81 5.90 4.12 -8.79
C PRO A 81 5.07 3.22 -9.72
N LEU A 82 4.43 3.81 -10.72
CA LEU A 82 3.52 3.14 -11.64
C LEU A 82 3.60 3.77 -13.03
N VAL A 83 3.61 2.95 -14.08
CA VAL A 83 3.38 3.38 -15.46
C VAL A 83 2.07 2.76 -15.94
N LEU A 84 1.12 3.60 -16.31
CA LEU A 84 -0.12 3.20 -16.96
C LEU A 84 -0.05 3.53 -18.46
N LEU A 85 -0.11 2.51 -19.31
CA LEU A 85 -0.25 2.66 -20.75
C LEU A 85 -1.71 2.51 -21.15
N GLY A 86 -2.27 3.54 -21.81
CA GLY A 86 -3.60 3.52 -22.39
C GLY A 86 -3.56 3.31 -23.91
N GLY A 87 -4.48 2.50 -24.42
CA GLY A 87 -4.84 2.61 -25.83
C GLY A 87 -5.59 3.92 -26.08
N ARG A 88 -5.59 4.39 -27.33
CA ARG A 88 -6.32 5.60 -27.76
C ARG A 88 -7.02 5.35 -29.09
N ALA A 89 -8.13 6.04 -29.34
CA ALA A 89 -8.75 6.05 -30.65
C ALA A 89 -7.78 6.47 -31.74
N PRO A 90 -7.86 5.90 -32.98
CA PRO A 90 -6.90 6.19 -34.05
C PRO A 90 -6.83 7.68 -34.38
N ASP A 91 -5.60 8.21 -34.54
CA ASP A 91 -5.38 9.61 -34.95
C ASP A 91 -6.03 9.93 -36.29
N GLY A 92 -5.96 8.99 -37.24
CA GLY A 92 -6.57 9.15 -38.55
C GLY A 92 -8.09 9.27 -38.55
N ARG A 93 -8.76 9.04 -37.42
CA ARG A 93 -10.21 9.14 -37.23
C ARG A 93 -10.62 10.03 -36.07
N TRP A 94 -9.67 10.72 -35.46
CA TRP A 94 -9.94 11.60 -34.33
C TRP A 94 -10.93 12.71 -34.67
N GLY A 95 -11.91 12.95 -33.79
CA GLY A 95 -12.99 13.93 -34.01
C GLY A 95 -14.13 13.45 -34.90
N SER A 96 -14.11 12.19 -35.36
CA SER A 96 -15.19 11.63 -36.19
C SER A 96 -16.12 10.67 -35.40
N GLY A 97 -15.96 10.59 -34.10
CA GLY A 97 -16.74 9.66 -33.24
C GLY A 97 -16.21 8.22 -33.32
N ALA A 98 -14.90 8.05 -33.34
CA ALA A 98 -14.27 6.73 -33.29
C ALA A 98 -14.62 5.99 -32.00
N LEU A 99 -14.57 4.65 -32.02
CA LEU A 99 -14.85 3.84 -30.84
C LEU A 99 -13.96 4.26 -29.68
N GLN A 100 -14.57 4.53 -28.51
CA GLN A 100 -13.89 4.87 -27.25
C GLN A 100 -13.03 6.16 -27.35
N GLU A 101 -13.38 7.07 -28.25
CA GLU A 101 -12.70 8.35 -28.43
C GLU A 101 -12.93 9.27 -27.22
N ILE A 102 -11.87 9.58 -26.52
CA ILE A 102 -11.81 10.57 -25.44
C ILE A 102 -10.37 11.05 -25.25
N ASP A 103 -10.18 12.30 -24.87
CA ASP A 103 -8.86 12.84 -24.51
C ASP A 103 -8.51 12.46 -23.05
N HIS A 104 -7.64 11.47 -22.88
CA HIS A 104 -7.33 10.92 -21.56
C HIS A 104 -6.34 11.76 -20.75
N PRO A 105 -5.26 12.37 -21.33
CA PRO A 105 -4.26 13.08 -20.52
C PRO A 105 -4.84 14.14 -19.59
N PRO A 106 -5.84 14.97 -19.95
CA PRO A 106 -6.43 15.93 -19.03
C PRO A 106 -7.13 15.30 -17.81
N LEU A 107 -7.62 14.05 -17.95
CA LEU A 107 -8.26 13.32 -16.85
C LEU A 107 -7.23 12.77 -15.85
N LEU A 108 -6.04 12.42 -16.33
CA LEU A 108 -4.99 11.80 -15.52
C LEU A 108 -3.97 12.82 -15.00
N ALA A 109 -3.83 13.98 -15.63
CA ALA A 109 -2.86 15.00 -15.26
C ALA A 109 -2.87 15.41 -13.78
N PRO A 110 -4.04 15.55 -13.11
CA PRO A 110 -4.09 15.93 -11.69
C PRO A 110 -3.56 14.84 -10.73
N VAL A 111 -3.47 13.59 -11.18
CA VAL A 111 -3.15 12.41 -10.36
C VAL A 111 -1.95 11.63 -10.90
N THR A 112 -1.11 12.27 -11.71
CA THR A 112 0.11 11.68 -12.28
C THR A 112 1.25 12.68 -12.29
N LYS A 113 2.50 12.20 -12.30
CA LYS A 113 3.69 13.05 -12.51
C LYS A 113 3.75 13.64 -13.93
N ALA A 114 3.23 12.88 -14.90
CA ALA A 114 3.03 13.31 -16.28
C ALA A 114 1.91 12.48 -16.93
N ALA A 115 1.18 13.10 -17.84
CA ALA A 115 0.18 12.45 -18.69
C ALA A 115 0.34 12.96 -20.11
N SER A 116 0.53 12.06 -21.08
CA SER A 116 0.83 12.44 -22.46
C SER A 116 0.30 11.44 -23.47
N THR A 117 0.09 11.91 -24.70
CA THR A 117 -0.19 11.08 -25.89
C THR A 117 1.05 11.03 -26.79
N VAL A 118 1.35 9.86 -27.34
CA VAL A 118 2.44 9.67 -28.30
C VAL A 118 1.85 9.44 -29.69
N HIS A 119 2.06 10.38 -30.61
CA HIS A 119 1.50 10.38 -31.96
C HIS A 119 2.48 9.86 -33.03
N ASP A 120 3.66 9.38 -32.63
CA ASP A 120 4.70 8.88 -33.54
C ASP A 120 5.19 7.50 -33.07
N ALA A 121 5.22 6.53 -33.98
CA ALA A 121 5.60 5.16 -33.67
C ALA A 121 7.05 5.04 -33.14
N ALA A 122 7.99 5.84 -33.68
CA ALA A 122 9.38 5.85 -33.21
C ALA A 122 9.51 6.49 -31.81
N GLY A 123 8.55 7.31 -31.41
CA GLY A 123 8.49 7.95 -30.09
C GLY A 123 7.95 7.05 -28.99
N VAL A 124 7.28 5.92 -29.28
CA VAL A 124 6.62 5.08 -28.28
C VAL A 124 7.62 4.50 -27.29
N GLY A 125 8.68 3.85 -27.76
CA GLY A 125 9.72 3.29 -26.91
C GLY A 125 10.37 4.34 -25.98
N PRO A 126 10.91 5.45 -26.53
CA PRO A 126 11.46 6.53 -25.71
C PRO A 126 10.48 7.10 -24.68
N ALA A 127 9.20 7.25 -25.03
CA ALA A 127 8.19 7.76 -24.09
C ALA A 127 7.93 6.80 -22.93
N VAL A 128 7.90 5.50 -23.21
CA VAL A 128 7.73 4.46 -22.17
C VAL A 128 8.95 4.44 -21.25
N ASP A 129 10.18 4.49 -21.77
CA ASP A 129 11.41 4.56 -20.95
C ASP A 129 11.43 5.81 -20.07
N ALA A 130 11.09 6.97 -20.64
CA ALA A 130 10.98 8.22 -19.88
C ALA A 130 9.91 8.10 -18.78
N ALA A 131 8.78 7.42 -19.05
CA ALA A 131 7.73 7.20 -18.08
C ALA A 131 8.22 6.32 -16.91
N PHE A 132 8.94 5.23 -17.17
CA PHE A 132 9.53 4.40 -16.11
C PHE A 132 10.56 5.18 -15.28
N THR A 133 11.44 5.94 -15.93
CA THR A 133 12.43 6.79 -15.26
C THR A 133 11.74 7.81 -14.35
N LEU A 134 10.75 8.53 -14.89
CA LEU A 134 10.01 9.54 -14.14
C LEU A 134 9.21 8.95 -12.99
N ALA A 135 8.50 7.84 -13.20
CA ALA A 135 7.72 7.16 -12.15
C ALA A 135 8.60 6.72 -10.97
N GLY A 136 9.81 6.23 -11.26
CA GLY A 136 10.78 5.78 -10.26
C GLY A 136 11.60 6.89 -9.59
N SER A 137 11.56 8.13 -10.10
CA SER A 137 12.29 9.26 -9.50
C SER A 137 11.57 9.79 -8.25
N ALA A 138 12.30 10.38 -7.32
CA ALA A 138 11.74 11.00 -6.10
C ALA A 138 10.95 12.30 -6.44
N HIS A 139 9.87 12.64 -5.76
CA HIS A 139 8.99 11.69 -5.08
C HIS A 139 8.37 10.75 -6.12
N ARG A 140 8.27 9.45 -5.78
CA ARG A 140 7.74 8.44 -6.71
C ARG A 140 6.27 8.67 -6.97
N GLY A 141 5.79 8.20 -8.13
CA GLY A 141 4.39 8.36 -8.46
C GLY A 141 4.02 7.82 -9.83
N PRO A 142 2.74 7.77 -10.18
CA PRO A 142 2.25 7.27 -11.44
C PRO A 142 2.59 8.21 -12.61
N VAL A 143 2.82 7.61 -13.78
CA VAL A 143 2.94 8.29 -15.07
C VAL A 143 1.97 7.63 -16.04
N PHE A 144 1.28 8.44 -16.82
CA PHE A 144 0.34 7.98 -17.84
C PHE A 144 0.86 8.29 -19.25
N VAL A 145 0.81 7.29 -20.12
CA VAL A 145 1.09 7.43 -21.55
C VAL A 145 -0.03 6.75 -22.32
N ASP A 146 -0.68 7.42 -23.26
CA ASP A 146 -1.54 6.75 -24.21
C ASP A 146 -1.01 6.81 -25.64
N VAL A 147 -1.39 5.82 -26.45
CA VAL A 147 -0.91 5.66 -27.80
C VAL A 147 -2.10 5.35 -28.73
N PRO A 148 -2.29 6.15 -29.80
CA PRO A 148 -3.32 5.85 -30.79
C PRO A 148 -3.14 4.48 -31.43
N MET A 149 -4.25 3.79 -31.66
CA MET A 149 -4.26 2.42 -32.16
C MET A 149 -3.47 2.28 -33.48
N ASP A 150 -3.64 3.21 -34.42
CA ASP A 150 -2.94 3.21 -35.71
C ASP A 150 -1.42 3.38 -35.54
N ILE A 151 -0.97 4.13 -34.54
CA ILE A 151 0.44 4.26 -34.17
C ILE A 151 0.99 2.94 -33.61
N LEU A 152 0.24 2.25 -32.72
CA LEU A 152 0.66 0.95 -32.16
C LEU A 152 0.80 -0.15 -33.23
N PHE A 153 0.04 -0.09 -34.33
CA PHE A 153 0.17 -1.00 -35.47
C PHE A 153 1.27 -0.63 -36.47
N THR A 154 1.93 0.53 -36.28
CA THR A 154 2.98 1.00 -37.18
C THR A 154 4.34 0.49 -36.74
N PRO A 155 5.07 -0.28 -37.59
CA PRO A 155 6.42 -0.70 -37.26
C PRO A 155 7.38 0.48 -37.13
N ALA A 156 8.25 0.44 -36.12
CA ALA A 156 9.29 1.42 -35.90
C ALA A 156 10.56 0.78 -35.35
N GLU A 157 11.71 1.39 -35.63
CA GLU A 157 12.96 1.01 -34.99
C GLU A 157 13.07 1.68 -33.62
N TYR A 158 13.55 0.93 -32.65
CA TYR A 158 13.78 1.41 -31.30
C TYR A 158 15.17 1.02 -30.82
N THR A 159 15.89 1.97 -30.27
CA THR A 159 17.15 1.73 -29.56
C THR A 159 16.96 2.06 -28.09
N ALA A 160 17.16 1.08 -27.23
CA ALA A 160 17.06 1.30 -25.78
C ALA A 160 18.07 2.37 -25.33
N PRO A 161 17.68 3.30 -24.44
CA PRO A 161 18.60 4.28 -23.91
C PRO A 161 19.74 3.59 -23.16
N VAL A 162 20.93 4.17 -23.26
CA VAL A 162 22.05 3.79 -22.38
C VAL A 162 21.76 4.40 -21.01
N ASP A 163 21.79 3.56 -19.98
CA ASP A 163 21.51 3.80 -18.57
C ASP A 163 21.52 5.27 -18.13
N ASP A 164 20.36 5.80 -17.79
CA ASP A 164 20.25 7.16 -17.30
C ASP A 164 20.43 7.14 -15.78
N HIS A 165 21.57 7.65 -15.31
CA HIS A 165 21.85 7.73 -13.87
C HIS A 165 20.82 8.62 -13.20
N ARG A 166 20.00 8.04 -12.31
CA ARG A 166 19.04 8.77 -11.49
C ARG A 166 19.79 9.84 -10.68
N SER A 167 19.44 11.09 -10.89
CA SER A 167 19.93 12.19 -10.07
C SER A 167 19.36 12.02 -8.66
N VAL A 168 20.20 11.74 -7.69
CA VAL A 168 19.82 11.72 -6.28
C VAL A 168 19.90 13.14 -5.75
N ALA A 169 18.81 13.65 -5.17
CA ALA A 169 18.80 14.98 -4.57
C ALA A 169 19.80 15.03 -3.38
N THR A 170 20.65 16.04 -3.39
CA THR A 170 21.69 16.23 -2.36
C THR A 170 21.08 16.87 -1.12
N LEU A 171 21.33 16.29 0.04
CA LEU A 171 20.95 16.86 1.34
C LEU A 171 21.80 18.09 1.66
N ASP A 172 21.19 19.12 2.26
CA ASP A 172 21.94 20.25 2.81
C ASP A 172 22.57 19.84 4.16
N PRO A 173 23.91 19.89 4.30
CA PRO A 173 24.57 19.57 5.56
C PRO A 173 24.14 20.49 6.72
N GLN A 174 23.70 21.71 6.46
CA GLN A 174 23.25 22.64 7.51
C GLN A 174 21.90 22.18 8.10
N ASP A 175 20.99 21.66 7.27
CA ASP A 175 19.72 21.09 7.73
C ASP A 175 19.97 19.88 8.62
N ILE A 176 20.87 18.98 8.21
CA ILE A 176 21.24 17.80 9.00
C ILE A 176 21.85 18.22 10.35
N ALA A 177 22.78 19.17 10.39
CA ALA A 177 23.39 19.66 11.61
C ALA A 177 22.37 20.31 12.56
N ARG A 178 21.39 21.04 12.02
CA ARG A 178 20.27 21.62 12.75
C ARG A 178 19.38 20.54 13.37
N ILE A 179 19.02 19.52 12.61
CA ILE A 179 18.21 18.39 13.08
C ILE A 179 18.95 17.63 14.20
N ALA A 180 20.24 17.35 14.00
CA ALA A 180 21.06 16.70 15.01
C ALA A 180 21.14 17.52 16.31
N THR A 181 21.21 18.86 16.20
CA THR A 181 21.20 19.75 17.36
C THR A 181 19.90 19.68 18.15
N LEU A 182 18.75 19.65 17.45
CA LEU A 182 17.44 19.46 18.07
C LEU A 182 17.34 18.10 18.79
N LEU A 183 17.80 17.03 18.15
CA LEU A 183 17.81 15.69 18.75
C LEU A 183 18.69 15.61 20.01
N ARG A 184 19.90 16.23 20.02
CA ARG A 184 20.74 16.29 21.21
C ARG A 184 20.07 17.05 22.36
N GLY A 185 19.27 18.07 22.07
CA GLY A 185 18.60 18.89 23.08
C GLY A 185 17.34 18.28 23.66
N ALA A 186 16.73 17.34 22.94
CA ALA A 186 15.44 16.73 23.31
C ALA A 186 15.63 15.70 24.45
N GLN A 187 14.69 15.71 25.41
CA GLN A 187 14.64 14.73 26.50
C GLN A 187 13.68 13.58 26.17
N ARG A 188 12.71 13.81 25.32
CA ARG A 188 11.67 12.85 24.91
C ARG A 188 11.46 12.89 23.39
N PRO A 189 12.53 12.70 22.60
CA PRO A 189 12.39 12.64 21.14
C PRO A 189 11.62 11.40 20.72
N LEU A 190 10.87 11.51 19.60
CA LEU A 190 10.14 10.43 18.98
C LEU A 190 10.41 10.43 17.49
N LEU A 191 10.69 9.25 16.92
CA LEU A 191 10.87 9.06 15.49
C LEU A 191 9.64 8.38 14.87
N VAL A 192 9.12 8.93 13.80
CA VAL A 192 8.06 8.33 12.99
C VAL A 192 8.64 7.96 11.63
N LEU A 193 8.62 6.68 11.30
CA LEU A 193 9.06 6.17 9.99
C LEU A 193 7.85 5.90 9.10
N GLY A 194 7.88 6.39 7.87
CA GLY A 194 6.84 6.20 6.88
C GLY A 194 7.27 5.37 5.66
N SER A 195 6.34 5.19 4.73
CA SER A 195 6.50 4.30 3.58
C SER A 195 7.68 4.65 2.68
N ASP A 196 8.04 5.94 2.59
CA ASP A 196 9.13 6.36 1.71
C ASP A 196 10.51 5.88 2.21
N VAL A 197 10.63 5.58 3.52
CA VAL A 197 11.86 4.96 4.07
C VAL A 197 12.11 3.59 3.43
N TRP A 198 11.03 2.80 3.23
CA TRP A 198 11.11 1.57 2.44
C TRP A 198 11.31 1.85 0.96
N ALA A 199 10.50 2.72 0.38
CA ALA A 199 10.54 3.02 -1.05
C ALA A 199 11.92 3.53 -1.50
N ASP A 200 12.63 4.27 -0.64
CA ASP A 200 13.96 4.84 -0.89
C ASP A 200 15.12 3.89 -0.58
N GLY A 201 14.83 2.68 -0.07
CA GLY A 201 15.85 1.70 0.33
C GLY A 201 16.62 2.09 1.58
N ALA A 202 16.03 2.92 2.42
CA ALA A 202 16.67 3.49 3.62
C ALA A 202 16.49 2.64 4.89
N GLU A 203 15.85 1.47 4.82
CA GLU A 203 15.50 0.66 5.99
C GLU A 203 16.71 0.23 6.83
N LEU A 204 17.83 -0.13 6.20
CA LEU A 204 19.03 -0.53 6.92
C LEU A 204 19.70 0.68 7.60
N ALA A 205 19.76 1.83 6.93
CA ALA A 205 20.31 3.05 7.50
C ALA A 205 19.43 3.59 8.64
N ALA A 206 18.10 3.53 8.48
CA ALA A 206 17.15 3.90 9.52
C ALA A 206 17.30 3.02 10.77
N ARG A 207 17.38 1.70 10.59
CA ARG A 207 17.58 0.76 11.71
C ARG A 207 18.91 1.02 12.42
N ALA A 208 20.01 1.17 11.67
CA ALA A 208 21.32 1.46 12.26
C ALA A 208 21.34 2.78 13.04
N PHE A 209 20.65 3.82 12.53
CA PHE A 209 20.48 5.09 13.23
C PHE A 209 19.70 4.92 14.54
N VAL A 210 18.60 4.18 14.52
CA VAL A 210 17.79 3.91 15.71
C VAL A 210 18.58 3.14 16.76
N ASP A 211 19.30 2.09 16.36
CA ASP A 211 20.13 1.27 17.25
C ASP A 211 21.27 2.10 17.89
N ALA A 212 21.87 3.01 17.12
CA ALA A 212 22.95 3.88 17.60
C ALA A 212 22.47 4.96 18.57
N THR A 213 21.30 5.55 18.32
CA THR A 213 20.82 6.72 19.09
C THR A 213 19.88 6.36 20.24
N GLY A 214 19.22 5.22 20.20
CA GLY A 214 18.23 4.80 21.20
C GLY A 214 16.87 5.50 21.08
N VAL A 215 16.61 6.25 20.00
CA VAL A 215 15.33 6.97 19.80
C VAL A 215 14.19 6.00 19.57
N PRO A 216 13.07 6.10 20.34
CA PRO A 216 11.91 5.23 20.15
C PRO A 216 11.18 5.55 18.84
N VAL A 217 10.61 4.50 18.22
CA VAL A 217 10.06 4.53 16.86
C VAL A 217 8.60 4.15 16.82
N ILE A 218 7.83 4.92 16.05
CA ILE A 218 6.52 4.55 15.54
C ILE A 218 6.65 4.26 14.03
N ALA A 219 6.26 3.06 13.60
CA ALA A 219 6.29 2.67 12.19
C ALA A 219 4.91 2.79 11.56
N ASN A 220 4.83 3.43 10.36
CA ASN A 220 3.61 3.60 9.58
C ASN A 220 3.76 2.97 8.18
N GLY A 221 2.66 2.45 7.64
CA GLY A 221 2.60 1.91 6.28
C GLY A 221 3.71 0.88 6.03
N MET A 222 4.44 1.01 4.94
CA MET A 222 5.49 0.06 4.56
C MET A 222 6.80 0.17 5.37
N ALA A 223 6.92 1.15 6.28
CA ALA A 223 8.01 1.18 7.25
C ALA A 223 7.81 0.15 8.37
N ARG A 224 6.62 -0.44 8.51
CA ARG A 224 6.37 -1.55 9.44
C ARG A 224 7.27 -2.73 9.06
N GLY A 225 7.92 -3.32 10.05
CA GLY A 225 8.91 -4.38 9.87
C GLY A 225 10.35 -3.90 9.66
N ILE A 226 10.63 -2.60 9.55
CA ILE A 226 12.01 -2.06 9.61
C ILE A 226 12.64 -2.39 10.96
N LEU A 227 11.87 -2.22 12.02
CA LEU A 227 12.16 -2.79 13.33
C LEU A 227 11.25 -4.02 13.52
N PRO A 228 11.79 -5.19 13.88
CA PRO A 228 10.96 -6.36 14.15
C PRO A 228 10.08 -6.15 15.39
N PRO A 229 9.01 -6.91 15.58
CA PRO A 229 8.01 -6.70 16.64
C PRO A 229 8.58 -6.75 18.07
N ASP A 230 9.65 -7.51 18.27
CA ASP A 230 10.34 -7.65 19.56
C ASP A 230 11.38 -6.56 19.83
N HIS A 231 11.67 -5.69 18.86
CA HIS A 231 12.68 -4.64 18.99
C HIS A 231 12.35 -3.68 20.15
N PRO A 232 13.30 -3.40 21.06
CA PRO A 232 13.04 -2.61 22.28
C PRO A 232 12.62 -1.17 22.00
N LEU A 233 12.98 -0.62 20.85
CA LEU A 233 12.66 0.76 20.47
C LEU A 233 11.41 0.88 19.60
N LEU A 234 10.76 -0.24 19.22
CA LEU A 234 9.47 -0.20 18.52
C LEU A 234 8.36 0.06 19.54
N VAL A 235 7.72 1.24 19.45
CA VAL A 235 6.72 1.69 20.41
C VAL A 235 5.38 2.05 19.75
N THR A 236 5.10 1.51 18.55
CA THR A 236 3.86 1.78 17.79
C THR A 236 2.60 1.56 18.63
N ARG A 237 2.59 0.55 19.53
CA ARG A 237 1.46 0.26 20.42
C ARG A 237 1.28 1.27 21.56
N ALA A 238 2.29 2.12 21.83
CA ALA A 238 2.21 3.24 22.77
C ALA A 238 2.00 4.61 22.10
N ARG A 239 1.62 4.61 20.78
CA ARG A 239 1.52 5.80 19.91
C ARG A 239 0.85 7.01 20.59
N GLY A 240 -0.32 6.84 21.21
CA GLY A 240 -1.03 7.93 21.88
C GLY A 240 -0.25 8.57 23.01
N ALA A 241 0.35 7.75 23.90
CA ALA A 241 1.19 8.23 25.00
C ALA A 241 2.50 8.86 24.51
N ALA A 242 3.10 8.30 23.46
CA ALA A 242 4.31 8.83 22.86
C ALA A 242 4.09 10.23 22.27
N PHE A 243 3.06 10.42 21.46
CA PHE A 243 2.74 11.73 20.88
C PHE A 243 2.34 12.76 21.94
N ALA A 244 1.59 12.34 22.97
CA ALA A 244 1.16 13.25 24.04
C ALA A 244 2.32 13.78 24.90
N ALA A 245 3.42 13.05 25.01
CA ALA A 245 4.50 13.37 25.93
C ALA A 245 5.84 13.75 25.26
N ALA A 246 5.97 13.56 23.95
CA ALA A 246 7.17 13.91 23.20
C ALA A 246 7.45 15.42 23.28
N ASP A 247 8.73 15.80 23.36
CA ASP A 247 9.19 17.18 23.27
C ASP A 247 9.87 17.51 21.94
N LEU A 248 10.02 16.51 21.07
CA LEU A 248 10.41 16.61 19.66
C LEU A 248 9.88 15.40 18.91
N VAL A 249 9.23 15.65 17.75
CA VAL A 249 8.80 14.58 16.85
C VAL A 249 9.52 14.72 15.52
N VAL A 250 10.27 13.71 15.14
CA VAL A 250 10.96 13.62 13.84
C VAL A 250 10.18 12.69 12.94
N VAL A 251 9.64 13.19 11.85
CA VAL A 251 8.82 12.44 10.89
C VAL A 251 9.62 12.27 9.60
N VAL A 252 9.82 11.03 9.18
CA VAL A 252 10.65 10.68 8.01
C VAL A 252 9.83 9.85 7.02
N GLY A 253 9.74 10.34 5.78
CA GLY A 253 9.18 9.59 4.66
C GLY A 253 7.68 9.30 4.77
N THR A 254 6.91 10.24 5.33
CA THR A 254 5.44 10.19 5.33
C THR A 254 4.87 11.60 5.48
N PRO A 255 3.75 11.92 4.82
CA PRO A 255 3.10 13.23 4.96
C PRO A 255 2.55 13.45 6.37
N LEU A 256 2.50 14.70 6.78
CA LEU A 256 1.87 15.16 8.03
C LEU A 256 0.36 15.39 7.84
N ASP A 257 -0.35 14.33 7.46
CA ASP A 257 -1.79 14.34 7.17
C ASP A 257 -2.63 13.98 8.42
N PHE A 258 -3.94 13.69 8.19
CA PHE A 258 -4.89 13.33 9.25
C PHE A 258 -4.44 12.12 10.09
N ARG A 259 -3.70 11.17 9.53
CA ARG A 259 -3.18 9.98 10.24
C ARG A 259 -2.16 10.35 11.32
N LEU A 260 -1.51 11.48 11.17
CA LEU A 260 -0.53 12.06 12.10
C LEU A 260 -1.04 13.36 12.76
N GLY A 261 -2.38 13.56 12.83
CA GLY A 261 -2.98 14.73 13.46
C GLY A 261 -2.50 16.04 12.84
N TYR A 262 -2.20 16.03 11.54
CA TYR A 262 -1.66 17.17 10.80
C TYR A 262 -0.37 17.75 11.43
N GLY A 263 0.43 16.92 12.09
CA GLY A 263 1.67 17.34 12.75
C GLY A 263 1.49 18.02 14.11
N ARG A 264 0.28 18.02 14.69
CA ARG A 264 0.02 18.59 16.02
C ARG A 264 0.10 17.50 17.09
N PHE A 265 1.27 17.36 17.69
CA PHE A 265 1.55 16.32 18.68
C PHE A 265 1.65 16.92 20.08
N GLY A 266 0.83 16.43 21.03
CA GLY A 266 0.85 16.88 22.43
C GLY A 266 0.07 18.21 22.67
N ASP A 267 0.03 18.62 23.95
CA ASP A 267 -0.54 19.90 24.39
C ASP A 267 0.32 20.44 25.53
N PRO A 268 1.11 21.52 25.31
CA PRO A 268 1.28 22.24 24.03
C PRO A 268 1.92 21.38 22.93
N PRO A 269 1.73 21.73 21.65
CA PRO A 269 2.28 20.96 20.54
C PRO A 269 3.81 20.90 20.57
N ALA A 270 4.36 19.69 20.40
CA ALA A 270 5.81 19.47 20.31
C ALA A 270 6.36 20.04 18.98
N PRO A 271 7.60 20.54 18.95
CA PRO A 271 8.30 20.88 17.72
C PRO A 271 8.39 19.68 16.78
N VAL A 272 8.20 19.92 15.48
CA VAL A 272 8.22 18.88 14.44
C VAL A 272 9.40 19.09 13.50
N VAL A 273 10.14 18.01 13.25
CA VAL A 273 11.12 17.90 12.16
C VAL A 273 10.52 17.04 11.07
N HIS A 274 10.62 17.48 9.80
CA HIS A 274 10.10 16.74 8.66
C HIS A 274 11.22 16.44 7.65
N ILE A 275 11.49 15.15 7.41
CA ILE A 275 12.50 14.67 6.46
C ILE A 275 11.78 13.89 5.36
N VAL A 276 11.96 14.30 4.10
CA VAL A 276 11.24 13.76 2.94
C VAL A 276 12.20 13.47 1.79
N ASP A 277 11.77 12.62 0.85
CA ASP A 277 12.56 12.26 -0.34
C ASP A 277 12.63 13.37 -1.40
N SER A 278 11.71 14.34 -1.34
CA SER A 278 11.61 15.44 -2.33
C SER A 278 11.08 16.71 -1.67
N PRO A 279 11.59 17.92 -2.05
CA PRO A 279 11.14 19.19 -1.48
C PRO A 279 9.63 19.42 -1.58
N GLY A 280 8.97 18.92 -2.62
CA GLY A 280 7.53 19.04 -2.82
C GLY A 280 6.67 18.25 -1.81
N GLN A 281 7.29 17.40 -0.99
CA GLN A 281 6.61 16.62 0.06
C GLN A 281 6.73 17.27 1.45
N LEU A 282 7.48 18.35 1.58
CA LEU A 282 7.54 19.09 2.85
C LEU A 282 6.16 19.66 3.21
N ALA A 283 5.77 19.49 4.46
CA ALA A 283 4.53 20.10 4.95
C ALA A 283 4.64 21.62 4.96
N ASP A 284 3.64 22.30 4.39
CA ASP A 284 3.54 23.75 4.28
C ASP A 284 2.43 24.35 5.17
N HIS A 285 1.67 23.49 5.85
CA HIS A 285 0.51 23.89 6.69
C HIS A 285 0.86 24.07 8.17
N LEU A 286 2.14 23.92 8.54
CA LEU A 286 2.63 24.15 9.91
C LEU A 286 4.08 24.65 9.91
N ASP A 287 4.47 25.32 11.00
CA ASP A 287 5.85 25.77 11.21
C ASP A 287 6.73 24.59 11.65
N LEU A 288 7.65 24.16 10.79
CA LEU A 288 8.60 23.10 11.10
C LEU A 288 9.79 23.66 11.90
N ALA A 289 10.18 22.96 12.96
CA ALA A 289 11.40 23.30 13.73
C ALA A 289 12.68 23.14 12.90
N ALA A 290 12.69 22.13 12.03
CA ALA A 290 13.68 21.92 10.97
C ALA A 290 13.08 21.00 9.90
N CYS A 291 13.69 21.00 8.70
CA CYS A 291 13.32 20.07 7.64
C CYS A 291 14.58 19.69 6.84
N ALA A 292 14.48 18.57 6.12
CA ALA A 292 15.45 18.18 5.11
C ALA A 292 14.74 17.43 3.98
N SER A 293 15.28 17.52 2.78
CA SER A 293 14.74 16.79 1.62
C SER A 293 15.87 16.21 0.78
N GLY A 294 15.71 14.96 0.33
CA GLY A 294 16.68 14.24 -0.50
C GLY A 294 16.75 12.76 -0.14
N ASP A 295 17.89 12.12 -0.44
CA ASP A 295 18.13 10.71 -0.16
C ASP A 295 17.95 10.37 1.33
N LEU A 296 16.91 9.60 1.66
CA LEU A 296 16.59 9.25 3.04
C LEU A 296 17.65 8.34 3.67
N SER A 297 18.29 7.47 2.88
CA SER A 297 19.41 6.66 3.36
C SER A 297 20.60 7.55 3.75
N GLY A 298 20.94 8.49 2.87
CA GLY A 298 21.96 9.51 3.15
C GLY A 298 21.64 10.37 4.36
N ALA A 299 20.36 10.72 4.57
CA ALA A 299 19.91 11.49 5.73
C ALA A 299 20.18 10.75 7.05
N PHE A 300 19.79 9.47 7.15
CA PHE A 300 20.06 8.65 8.33
C PHE A 300 21.58 8.48 8.59
N LEU A 301 22.35 8.22 7.53
CA LEU A 301 23.80 8.08 7.63
C LEU A 301 24.49 9.40 8.07
N ALA A 302 24.02 10.53 7.56
CA ALA A 302 24.54 11.84 7.95
C ALA A 302 24.18 12.19 9.41
N LEU A 303 22.92 11.94 9.82
CA LEU A 303 22.49 12.12 11.21
C LEU A 303 23.25 11.21 12.17
N ALA A 304 23.53 9.95 11.79
CA ALA A 304 24.32 9.04 12.60
C ALA A 304 25.79 9.53 12.82
N ARG A 305 26.37 10.21 11.82
CA ARG A 305 27.71 10.82 11.97
C ARG A 305 27.70 12.02 12.92
N GLU A 306 26.62 12.81 12.87
CA GLU A 306 26.44 13.94 13.80
C GLU A 306 26.13 13.48 15.23
N LEU A 307 25.55 12.28 15.40
CA LEU A 307 25.13 11.70 16.69
C LEU A 307 25.87 10.36 16.91
N PRO A 308 27.19 10.39 17.13
CA PRO A 308 28.00 9.17 17.20
C PRO A 308 27.81 8.37 18.51
N GLU A 309 27.14 8.93 19.50
CA GLU A 309 26.87 8.31 20.79
C GLU A 309 25.37 8.23 21.07
N PRO A 310 24.92 7.23 21.85
CA PRO A 310 23.51 7.13 22.25
C PRO A 310 23.05 8.41 22.98
N LEU A 311 21.82 8.81 22.69
CA LEU A 311 21.21 9.94 23.38
C LEU A 311 20.88 9.56 24.85
N PRO A 312 20.95 10.50 25.82
CA PRO A 312 20.68 10.23 27.24
C PRO A 312 19.16 10.16 27.53
N ILE A 313 18.45 9.28 26.81
CA ILE A 313 16.98 9.17 26.79
C ILE A 313 16.49 7.76 27.15
N SER A 314 17.32 6.92 27.75
CA SER A 314 17.00 5.51 28.03
C SER A 314 15.71 5.33 28.82
N ASP A 315 15.50 6.15 29.87
CA ASP A 315 14.28 6.06 30.71
C ASP A 315 12.99 6.35 29.90
N TRP A 316 13.07 7.30 28.95
CA TRP A 316 11.99 7.60 28.02
C TRP A 316 11.67 6.41 27.11
N SER A 317 12.69 5.85 26.49
CA SER A 317 12.55 4.73 25.54
C SER A 317 12.03 3.47 26.25
N ILE A 318 12.58 3.15 27.44
CA ILE A 318 12.16 2.02 28.27
C ILE A 318 10.70 2.21 28.70
N GLY A 319 10.33 3.39 29.23
CA GLY A 319 8.97 3.67 29.69
C GLY A 319 7.93 3.58 28.58
N LEU A 320 8.27 3.99 27.34
CA LEU A 320 7.39 3.80 26.19
C LEU A 320 7.28 2.34 25.77
N ARG A 321 8.39 1.58 25.81
CA ARG A 321 8.35 0.14 25.51
C ARG A 321 7.49 -0.62 26.52
N GLU A 322 7.60 -0.33 27.80
CA GLU A 322 6.76 -0.92 28.83
C GLU A 322 5.26 -0.65 28.57
N ARG A 323 4.90 0.58 28.19
CA ARG A 323 3.53 0.95 27.81
C ARG A 323 3.06 0.21 26.56
N ALA A 324 3.94 0.05 25.57
CA ALA A 324 3.62 -0.71 24.36
C ALA A 324 3.35 -2.19 24.68
N LEU A 325 4.20 -2.81 25.52
CA LEU A 325 4.02 -4.20 25.97
C LEU A 325 2.75 -4.37 26.81
N ALA A 326 2.45 -3.41 27.70
CA ALA A 326 1.22 -3.42 28.49
C ALA A 326 -0.03 -3.32 27.59
N ALA A 327 0.03 -2.49 26.54
CA ALA A 327 -1.07 -2.39 25.57
C ALA A 327 -1.26 -3.69 24.78
N ILE A 328 -0.17 -4.36 24.38
CA ILE A 328 -0.22 -5.68 23.72
C ILE A 328 -0.81 -6.73 24.67
N ALA A 329 -0.36 -6.76 25.92
CA ALA A 329 -0.89 -7.69 26.93
C ALA A 329 -2.38 -7.44 27.22
N GLY A 330 -2.82 -6.17 27.18
CA GLY A 330 -4.22 -5.79 27.36
C GLY A 330 -5.15 -6.31 26.26
N ASP A 331 -4.62 -6.63 25.08
CA ASP A 331 -5.41 -7.18 23.96
C ASP A 331 -5.74 -8.68 24.11
N ALA A 332 -5.10 -9.38 25.04
CA ALA A 332 -5.17 -10.84 25.13
C ALA A 332 -6.60 -11.38 25.31
N ALA A 333 -7.45 -10.66 26.05
CA ALA A 333 -8.84 -11.06 26.28
C ALA A 333 -9.67 -11.00 24.98
N ASP A 334 -9.51 -9.94 24.19
CA ASP A 334 -10.22 -9.78 22.91
C ASP A 334 -9.73 -10.79 21.86
N LEU A 335 -8.42 -11.03 21.82
CA LEU A 335 -7.80 -12.02 20.92
C LEU A 335 -8.19 -13.45 21.25
N ALA A 336 -8.51 -13.74 22.51
CA ALA A 336 -8.97 -15.06 22.99
C ALA A 336 -10.49 -15.14 23.20
N SER A 337 -11.26 -14.17 22.69
CA SER A 337 -12.70 -14.08 22.93
C SER A 337 -13.45 -15.32 22.40
N GLU A 338 -14.32 -15.89 23.21
CA GLU A 338 -15.24 -16.97 22.85
C GLU A 338 -16.68 -16.45 22.65
N ALA A 339 -16.83 -15.14 22.41
CA ALA A 339 -18.13 -14.52 22.20
C ALA A 339 -18.83 -15.04 20.93
N ASP A 340 -20.16 -15.14 21.02
CA ASP A 340 -21.05 -15.45 19.89
C ASP A 340 -22.14 -14.35 19.84
N PRO A 341 -22.19 -13.52 18.77
CA PRO A 341 -21.37 -13.56 17.52
C PRO A 341 -19.86 -13.34 17.74
N ILE A 342 -19.04 -13.77 16.77
CA ILE A 342 -17.58 -13.76 16.87
C ILE A 342 -17.05 -12.32 17.03
N HIS A 343 -16.27 -12.07 18.10
CA HIS A 343 -15.54 -10.81 18.25
C HIS A 343 -14.49 -10.65 17.12
N PRO A 344 -14.43 -9.51 16.38
CA PRO A 344 -13.49 -9.35 15.25
C PRO A 344 -12.02 -9.61 15.61
N ALA A 345 -11.57 -9.23 16.82
CA ALA A 345 -10.21 -9.47 17.28
C ALA A 345 -9.86 -10.96 17.39
N ARG A 346 -10.84 -11.84 17.64
CA ARG A 346 -10.62 -13.29 17.74
C ARG A 346 -10.04 -13.87 16.45
N VAL A 347 -10.40 -13.31 15.29
CA VAL A 347 -9.83 -13.73 14.01
C VAL A 347 -8.31 -13.54 13.99
N TYR A 348 -7.84 -12.41 14.52
CA TYR A 348 -6.41 -12.12 14.64
C TYR A 348 -5.73 -12.98 15.69
N GLY A 349 -6.43 -13.33 16.77
CA GLY A 349 -5.91 -14.26 17.78
C GLY A 349 -5.55 -15.62 17.19
N GLU A 350 -6.33 -16.09 16.21
CA GLU A 350 -6.06 -17.34 15.48
C GLU A 350 -5.09 -17.17 14.32
N LEU A 351 -5.07 -15.99 13.68
CA LEU A 351 -4.20 -15.72 12.54
C LEU A 351 -2.73 -15.53 12.95
N LEU A 352 -2.47 -14.71 13.98
CA LEU A 352 -1.12 -14.30 14.36
C LEU A 352 -0.16 -15.48 14.60
N PRO A 353 -0.53 -16.56 15.31
CA PRO A 353 0.35 -17.70 15.52
C PRO A 353 0.66 -18.51 14.24
N ARG A 354 -0.11 -18.28 13.17
CA ARG A 354 -0.03 -19.00 11.88
C ARG A 354 0.71 -18.21 10.81
N LEU A 355 1.01 -16.94 11.06
CA LEU A 355 1.79 -16.13 10.12
C LEU A 355 3.26 -16.53 10.17
N ALA A 356 3.83 -16.83 9.00
CA ALA A 356 5.26 -17.02 8.85
C ALA A 356 6.02 -15.68 8.93
N ASP A 357 7.31 -15.73 9.23
CA ASP A 357 8.16 -14.54 9.33
C ASP A 357 8.26 -13.75 8.01
N ASP A 358 8.00 -14.42 6.89
CA ASP A 358 8.01 -13.82 5.55
C ASP A 358 6.60 -13.56 5.00
N ALA A 359 5.57 -13.63 5.82
CA ALA A 359 4.20 -13.37 5.40
C ALA A 359 4.03 -11.94 4.88
N VAL A 360 3.39 -11.80 3.72
CA VAL A 360 2.92 -10.53 3.20
C VAL A 360 1.45 -10.39 3.57
N VAL A 361 1.14 -9.40 4.40
CA VAL A 361 -0.22 -9.13 4.89
C VAL A 361 -0.78 -7.90 4.20
N ILE A 362 -1.97 -8.05 3.63
CA ILE A 362 -2.66 -7.05 2.85
C ILE A 362 -4.00 -6.74 3.53
N GLY A 363 -4.26 -5.48 3.78
CA GLY A 363 -5.54 -5.01 4.27
C GLY A 363 -6.32 -4.28 3.18
N ASP A 364 -7.62 -4.57 3.05
CA ASP A 364 -8.52 -3.82 2.16
C ASP A 364 -9.89 -3.67 2.84
N GLY A 365 -10.23 -2.44 3.13
CA GLY A 365 -11.48 -2.10 3.80
C GLY A 365 -11.29 -1.20 5.02
N GLY A 366 -12.34 -1.11 5.81
CA GLY A 366 -12.46 -0.16 6.89
C GLY A 366 -12.25 -0.79 8.28
N ASP A 367 -13.36 -1.10 8.97
CA ASP A 367 -13.34 -1.44 10.39
C ASP A 367 -12.57 -2.72 10.71
N PHE A 368 -12.84 -3.82 10.00
CA PHE A 368 -12.14 -5.10 10.21
C PHE A 368 -10.62 -4.95 10.00
N VAL A 369 -10.19 -4.22 8.96
CA VAL A 369 -8.77 -4.00 8.67
C VAL A 369 -8.10 -3.05 9.67
N SER A 370 -8.86 -2.20 10.35
CA SER A 370 -8.33 -1.37 11.44
C SER A 370 -7.81 -2.24 12.60
N PHE A 371 -8.46 -3.38 12.87
CA PHE A 371 -7.93 -4.38 13.82
C PHE A 371 -6.61 -4.99 13.33
N ALA A 372 -6.46 -5.25 12.01
CA ALA A 372 -5.18 -5.71 11.46
C ALA A 372 -4.06 -4.70 11.72
N GLY A 373 -4.33 -3.42 11.49
CA GLY A 373 -3.40 -2.32 11.79
C GLY A 373 -2.95 -2.29 13.26
N ARG A 374 -3.81 -2.76 14.19
CA ARG A 374 -3.51 -2.85 15.61
C ARG A 374 -2.70 -4.07 15.98
N TYR A 375 -3.01 -5.25 15.43
CA TYR A 375 -2.49 -6.52 15.93
C TYR A 375 -1.35 -7.09 15.08
N VAL A 376 -1.34 -6.86 13.77
CA VAL A 376 -0.33 -7.41 12.87
C VAL A 376 0.88 -6.50 12.83
N GLU A 377 2.04 -6.97 13.29
CA GLU A 377 3.34 -6.33 13.07
C GLU A 377 4.18 -7.25 12.19
N PRO A 378 4.49 -6.87 10.93
CA PRO A 378 5.28 -7.70 10.04
C PRO A 378 6.71 -7.84 10.56
N GLN A 379 7.32 -9.02 10.31
CA GLN A 379 8.70 -9.31 10.70
C GLN A 379 9.72 -8.66 9.75
N ARG A 380 9.27 -8.32 8.53
CA ARG A 380 10.14 -7.76 7.47
C ARG A 380 9.54 -6.48 6.90
N PRO A 381 10.39 -5.48 6.55
CA PRO A 381 9.92 -4.29 5.87
C PRO A 381 9.36 -4.62 4.49
N GLY A 382 8.42 -3.81 4.01
CA GLY A 382 7.76 -4.04 2.73
C GLY A 382 6.70 -5.15 2.71
N HIS A 383 6.47 -5.86 3.84
CA HIS A 383 5.51 -6.97 3.94
C HIS A 383 4.13 -6.57 4.50
N TRP A 384 3.85 -5.28 4.56
CA TRP A 384 2.54 -4.72 4.89
C TRP A 384 2.04 -3.87 3.74
N LEU A 385 0.83 -4.14 3.26
CA LEU A 385 0.16 -3.36 2.24
C LEU A 385 -1.23 -2.93 2.72
N ASP A 386 -1.58 -1.70 2.48
CA ASP A 386 -2.91 -1.13 2.70
C ASP A 386 -3.24 -0.08 1.63
N PRO A 387 -4.52 0.35 1.51
CA PRO A 387 -4.93 1.34 0.50
C PRO A 387 -4.28 2.71 0.67
N GLY A 388 -3.67 3.00 1.83
CA GLY A 388 -3.13 4.32 2.14
C GLY A 388 -4.19 5.40 2.38
N PRO A 389 -3.78 6.68 2.43
CA PRO A 389 -4.65 7.78 2.86
C PRO A 389 -5.75 8.16 1.86
N TYR A 390 -5.63 7.78 0.59
CA TYR A 390 -6.68 8.00 -0.40
C TYR A 390 -7.92 7.13 -0.15
N GLY A 391 -7.72 5.95 0.46
CA GLY A 391 -8.80 5.11 0.96
C GLY A 391 -9.59 4.38 -0.13
N CYS A 392 -8.97 4.03 -1.25
CA CYS A 392 -9.60 3.16 -2.24
C CYS A 392 -10.01 1.82 -1.62
N LEU A 393 -11.20 1.33 -1.96
CA LEU A 393 -11.64 -0.03 -1.70
C LEU A 393 -11.48 -0.89 -2.95
N GLY A 394 -11.32 -2.19 -2.76
CA GLY A 394 -11.12 -3.15 -3.84
C GLY A 394 -9.67 -3.30 -4.28
N THR A 395 -8.72 -2.79 -3.49
CA THR A 395 -7.28 -2.94 -3.75
C THR A 395 -6.81 -4.39 -3.57
N GLY A 396 -7.49 -5.14 -2.70
CA GLY A 396 -7.05 -6.42 -2.15
C GLY A 396 -6.61 -7.46 -3.18
N PRO A 397 -7.44 -7.91 -4.14
CA PRO A 397 -7.05 -8.92 -5.11
C PRO A 397 -5.88 -8.48 -6.00
N GLY A 398 -5.83 -7.21 -6.41
CA GLY A 398 -4.70 -6.66 -7.17
C GLY A 398 -3.40 -6.68 -6.37
N TYR A 399 -3.44 -6.25 -5.11
CA TYR A 399 -2.29 -6.28 -4.22
C TYR A 399 -1.83 -7.72 -3.91
N ALA A 400 -2.78 -8.64 -3.70
CA ALA A 400 -2.48 -10.04 -3.45
C ALA A 400 -1.83 -10.71 -4.66
N MET A 401 -2.28 -10.37 -5.88
CA MET A 401 -1.69 -10.81 -7.14
C MET A 401 -0.22 -10.37 -7.24
N ALA A 402 0.06 -9.09 -7.00
CA ALA A 402 1.41 -8.56 -7.01
C ALA A 402 2.29 -9.19 -5.93
N ALA A 403 1.76 -9.35 -4.71
CA ALA A 403 2.48 -9.97 -3.61
C ALA A 403 2.87 -11.41 -3.92
N ARG A 404 1.96 -12.22 -4.48
CA ARG A 404 2.25 -13.60 -4.87
C ARG A 404 3.26 -13.69 -6.01
N LEU A 405 3.24 -12.72 -6.94
CA LEU A 405 4.22 -12.68 -8.04
C LEU A 405 5.61 -12.23 -7.56
N ALA A 406 5.67 -11.25 -6.67
CA ALA A 406 6.93 -10.73 -6.12
C ALA A 406 7.56 -11.71 -5.09
N HIS A 407 6.73 -12.42 -4.34
CA HIS A 407 7.13 -13.34 -3.25
C HIS A 407 6.48 -14.71 -3.45
N PRO A 408 6.92 -15.49 -4.44
CA PRO A 408 6.26 -16.75 -4.85
C PRO A 408 6.28 -17.86 -3.78
N SER A 409 7.20 -17.81 -2.82
CA SER A 409 7.33 -18.79 -1.73
C SER A 409 6.77 -18.32 -0.38
N SER A 410 6.49 -17.03 -0.22
CA SER A 410 6.00 -16.47 1.05
C SER A 410 4.51 -16.73 1.26
N GLN A 411 4.05 -16.68 2.49
CA GLN A 411 2.62 -16.59 2.76
C GLN A 411 2.09 -15.26 2.25
N VAL A 412 0.93 -15.29 1.55
CA VAL A 412 0.19 -14.06 1.18
C VAL A 412 -1.20 -14.15 1.78
N VAL A 413 -1.51 -13.18 2.64
CA VAL A 413 -2.76 -13.10 3.38
C VAL A 413 -3.46 -11.79 3.04
N LEU A 414 -4.68 -11.88 2.55
CA LEU A 414 -5.56 -10.76 2.24
C LEU A 414 -6.68 -10.68 3.26
N LEU A 415 -6.75 -9.56 3.97
CA LEU A 415 -7.76 -9.25 4.98
C LEU A 415 -8.77 -8.28 4.37
N LEU A 416 -10.03 -8.66 4.30
CA LEU A 416 -11.11 -7.89 3.70
C LEU A 416 -12.23 -7.62 4.72
N GLY A 417 -12.78 -6.41 4.68
CA GLY A 417 -14.15 -6.20 5.14
C GLY A 417 -15.14 -6.71 4.09
N ASP A 418 -16.34 -7.11 4.51
CA ASP A 418 -17.41 -7.57 3.61
C ASP A 418 -17.84 -6.48 2.59
N GLY A 419 -17.84 -5.21 2.98
CA GLY A 419 -18.04 -4.10 2.06
C GLY A 419 -16.97 -4.01 0.98
N ALA A 420 -15.69 -4.09 1.37
CA ALA A 420 -14.57 -4.06 0.43
C ALA A 420 -14.57 -5.25 -0.53
N ALA A 421 -14.96 -6.45 -0.04
CA ALA A 421 -15.11 -7.64 -0.87
C ALA A 421 -16.06 -7.40 -2.05
N GLY A 422 -17.12 -6.60 -1.87
CA GLY A 422 -18.07 -6.24 -2.92
C GLY A 422 -17.47 -5.48 -4.11
N PHE A 423 -16.30 -4.84 -3.96
CA PHE A 423 -15.69 -4.05 -5.02
C PHE A 423 -14.90 -4.89 -6.03
N SER A 424 -14.25 -5.98 -5.61
CA SER A 424 -13.24 -6.64 -6.45
C SER A 424 -13.18 -8.16 -6.29
N LEU A 425 -14.11 -8.78 -5.58
CA LEU A 425 -14.11 -10.23 -5.34
C LEU A 425 -14.10 -11.04 -6.66
N MET A 426 -14.67 -10.48 -7.74
CA MET A 426 -14.64 -11.13 -9.06
C MET A 426 -13.22 -11.33 -9.59
N ASP A 427 -12.23 -10.57 -9.13
CA ASP A 427 -10.83 -10.75 -9.51
C ASP A 427 -10.12 -11.91 -8.79
N VAL A 428 -10.81 -12.62 -7.89
CA VAL A 428 -10.36 -13.94 -7.43
C VAL A 428 -10.31 -14.94 -8.59
N ASP A 429 -11.19 -14.81 -9.61
CA ASP A 429 -11.05 -15.53 -10.88
C ASP A 429 -9.66 -15.35 -11.51
N SER A 430 -9.13 -14.12 -11.47
CA SER A 430 -7.79 -13.84 -12.00
C SER A 430 -6.71 -14.54 -11.19
N LEU A 431 -6.81 -14.59 -9.86
CA LEU A 431 -5.91 -15.37 -9.00
C LEU A 431 -5.95 -16.86 -9.35
N VAL A 432 -7.15 -17.41 -9.57
CA VAL A 432 -7.33 -18.83 -9.95
C VAL A 432 -6.73 -19.11 -11.32
N ARG A 433 -7.06 -18.32 -12.35
CA ARG A 433 -6.57 -18.51 -13.73
C ARG A 433 -5.05 -18.42 -13.85
N HIS A 434 -4.42 -17.59 -13.02
CA HIS A 434 -2.97 -17.42 -13.01
C HIS A 434 -2.24 -18.31 -12.02
N ASN A 435 -2.93 -19.22 -11.32
CA ASN A 435 -2.39 -20.12 -10.30
C ASN A 435 -1.64 -19.34 -9.20
N LEU A 436 -2.30 -18.36 -8.62
CA LEU A 436 -1.77 -17.49 -7.57
C LEU A 436 -2.49 -17.78 -6.23
N PRO A 437 -2.04 -18.76 -5.43
CA PRO A 437 -2.67 -19.11 -4.16
C PRO A 437 -2.52 -17.96 -3.15
N VAL A 438 -3.65 -17.57 -2.55
CA VAL A 438 -3.76 -16.51 -1.53
C VAL A 438 -4.76 -16.94 -0.49
N VAL A 439 -4.45 -16.74 0.78
CA VAL A 439 -5.42 -16.89 1.87
C VAL A 439 -6.18 -15.57 2.01
N ILE A 440 -7.49 -15.64 1.83
CA ILE A 440 -8.39 -14.49 1.90
C ILE A 440 -9.27 -14.65 3.15
N ILE A 441 -9.29 -13.65 4.03
CA ILE A 441 -10.10 -13.66 5.24
C ILE A 441 -11.07 -12.48 5.16
N VAL A 442 -12.36 -12.78 5.16
CA VAL A 442 -13.41 -11.75 5.21
C VAL A 442 -13.95 -11.66 6.62
N GLY A 443 -13.80 -10.51 7.26
CA GLY A 443 -14.53 -10.15 8.47
C GLY A 443 -15.93 -9.65 8.07
N ASN A 444 -16.90 -10.55 8.11
CA ASN A 444 -18.26 -10.30 7.64
C ASN A 444 -19.18 -9.90 8.82
N ASN A 445 -19.36 -8.60 8.98
CA ASN A 445 -20.29 -8.05 9.98
C ASN A 445 -21.61 -7.56 9.33
N SER A 446 -21.85 -7.93 8.08
CA SER A 446 -23.04 -7.58 7.29
C SER A 446 -23.28 -6.07 7.22
N GLY A 447 -22.21 -5.28 7.07
CA GLY A 447 -22.36 -3.83 7.00
C GLY A 447 -21.10 -3.00 6.88
N TRP A 448 -21.33 -1.73 6.65
CA TRP A 448 -20.34 -0.66 6.62
C TRP A 448 -20.11 -0.12 8.04
N ASN A 449 -19.42 -0.88 8.90
CA ASN A 449 -19.30 -0.51 10.32
C ASN A 449 -18.51 0.78 10.53
N LEU A 450 -17.62 1.12 9.59
CA LEU A 450 -16.88 2.37 9.62
C LEU A 450 -17.80 3.61 9.53
N GLU A 451 -18.93 3.47 8.85
CA GLU A 451 -19.97 4.48 8.65
C GLU A 451 -21.12 4.30 9.64
N ARG A 452 -21.52 3.05 9.92
CA ARG A 452 -22.63 2.72 10.80
C ARG A 452 -22.46 3.29 12.21
N HIS A 453 -21.33 3.02 12.86
CA HIS A 453 -21.13 3.43 14.25
C HIS A 453 -21.04 4.95 14.42
N PRO A 454 -20.31 5.73 13.58
CA PRO A 454 -20.35 7.18 13.66
C PRO A 454 -21.76 7.77 13.42
N MET A 455 -22.52 7.25 12.43
CA MET A 455 -23.89 7.73 12.20
C MET A 455 -24.80 7.48 13.41
N ARG A 456 -24.73 6.28 14.02
CA ARG A 456 -25.49 5.98 15.24
C ARG A 456 -25.08 6.90 16.41
N PHE A 457 -23.80 7.19 16.55
CA PHE A 457 -23.32 8.11 17.57
C PHE A 457 -23.79 9.55 17.33
N LEU A 458 -23.73 10.04 16.07
CA LEU A 458 -24.05 11.42 15.73
C LEU A 458 -25.56 11.69 15.64
N TYR A 459 -26.32 10.72 15.11
CA TYR A 459 -27.71 10.93 14.72
C TYR A 459 -28.70 10.00 15.45
N GLY A 460 -28.21 8.98 16.17
CA GLY A 460 -29.05 7.98 16.82
C GLY A 460 -29.58 6.87 15.89
N TYR A 461 -29.23 6.91 14.62
CA TYR A 461 -29.58 5.89 13.61
C TYR A 461 -28.51 5.84 12.51
N ASP A 462 -28.55 4.79 11.69
CA ASP A 462 -27.74 4.63 10.49
C ASP A 462 -28.61 4.44 9.25
N VAL A 463 -28.06 4.72 8.09
CA VAL A 463 -28.73 4.58 6.79
C VAL A 463 -27.72 4.19 5.73
N ALA A 464 -28.13 3.32 4.78
CA ALA A 464 -27.29 2.79 3.71
C ALA A 464 -26.00 2.09 4.20
N ALA A 465 -25.99 1.63 5.45
CA ALA A 465 -24.84 0.99 6.08
C ALA A 465 -25.01 -0.53 6.26
N ASP A 466 -26.22 -1.06 6.05
CA ASP A 466 -26.52 -2.49 6.15
C ASP A 466 -26.17 -3.22 4.86
N LEU A 467 -25.51 -4.36 4.99
CA LEU A 467 -25.31 -5.36 3.95
C LEU A 467 -26.03 -6.66 4.34
N ARG A 468 -26.11 -7.59 3.40
CA ARG A 468 -26.65 -8.93 3.67
C ARG A 468 -25.53 -9.86 4.14
N PRO A 469 -25.82 -10.87 4.94
CA PRO A 469 -24.86 -11.90 5.32
C PRO A 469 -24.54 -12.79 4.09
N THR A 470 -23.70 -12.29 3.20
CA THR A 470 -23.36 -12.96 1.94
C THR A 470 -22.36 -14.09 2.17
N ALA A 471 -22.60 -15.24 1.54
CA ALA A 471 -21.66 -16.36 1.51
C ALA A 471 -20.55 -16.09 0.47
N TYR A 472 -19.56 -15.28 0.82
CA TYR A 472 -18.47 -14.91 -0.07
C TYR A 472 -17.59 -16.10 -0.46
N ASP A 473 -17.50 -17.12 0.40
CA ASP A 473 -16.82 -18.39 0.11
C ASP A 473 -17.50 -19.16 -1.03
N ASP A 474 -18.83 -19.16 -1.11
CA ASP A 474 -19.53 -19.79 -2.22
C ASP A 474 -19.29 -19.05 -3.55
N VAL A 475 -19.15 -17.73 -3.52
CA VAL A 475 -18.74 -16.96 -4.71
C VAL A 475 -17.34 -17.39 -5.17
N VAL A 476 -16.38 -17.49 -4.25
CA VAL A 476 -15.01 -17.90 -4.57
C VAL A 476 -14.96 -19.33 -5.09
N LYS A 477 -15.74 -20.26 -4.53
CA LYS A 477 -15.90 -21.63 -5.06
C LYS A 477 -16.42 -21.62 -6.49
N ALA A 478 -17.42 -20.77 -6.80
CA ALA A 478 -17.96 -20.62 -8.14
C ALA A 478 -16.94 -20.05 -9.14
N LEU A 479 -15.95 -19.28 -8.68
CA LEU A 479 -14.82 -18.77 -9.47
C LEU A 479 -13.67 -19.78 -9.61
N GLY A 480 -13.79 -20.99 -9.03
CA GLY A 480 -12.78 -22.04 -9.10
C GLY A 480 -11.76 -22.05 -7.98
N GLY A 481 -11.89 -21.20 -6.98
CA GLY A 481 -11.15 -21.26 -5.74
C GLY A 481 -11.80 -22.20 -4.72
N ALA A 482 -11.40 -22.06 -3.45
CA ALA A 482 -11.99 -22.80 -2.34
C ALA A 482 -12.39 -21.84 -1.21
N GLY A 483 -13.13 -22.33 -0.22
CA GLY A 483 -13.48 -21.50 0.92
C GLY A 483 -14.53 -22.14 1.82
N GLU A 484 -14.78 -21.50 2.94
CA GLU A 484 -15.78 -21.88 3.91
C GLU A 484 -16.27 -20.70 4.75
N THR A 485 -17.47 -20.80 5.27
CA THR A 485 -18.02 -19.84 6.23
C THR A 485 -17.83 -20.36 7.66
N VAL A 486 -17.32 -19.49 8.53
CA VAL A 486 -17.10 -19.75 9.96
C VAL A 486 -18.03 -18.90 10.80
N THR A 487 -18.76 -19.53 11.71
CA THR A 487 -19.75 -18.89 12.60
C THR A 487 -19.45 -19.10 14.09
N ARG A 488 -18.43 -19.88 14.44
CA ARG A 488 -18.02 -20.14 15.82
C ARG A 488 -16.53 -19.85 16.03
N PRO A 489 -16.14 -19.25 17.16
CA PRO A 489 -14.75 -18.88 17.43
C PRO A 489 -13.76 -20.04 17.29
N GLY A 490 -14.10 -21.22 17.81
CA GLY A 490 -13.24 -22.41 17.79
C GLY A 490 -13.01 -23.02 16.40
N ASP A 491 -13.79 -22.65 15.39
CA ASP A 491 -13.65 -23.16 14.03
C ASP A 491 -12.69 -22.30 13.17
N ILE A 492 -12.31 -21.08 13.65
CA ILE A 492 -11.45 -20.14 12.88
C ILE A 492 -10.06 -20.76 12.62
N GLY A 493 -9.39 -21.24 13.69
CA GLY A 493 -8.05 -21.83 13.55
C GLY A 493 -8.01 -22.98 12.56
N PRO A 494 -8.85 -24.02 12.70
CA PRO A 494 -8.94 -25.12 11.73
C PRO A 494 -9.25 -24.67 10.29
N ALA A 495 -10.06 -23.63 10.09
CA ALA A 495 -10.35 -23.08 8.77
C ALA A 495 -9.12 -22.40 8.16
N LEU A 496 -8.37 -21.64 8.96
CA LEU A 496 -7.11 -21.02 8.52
C LEU A 496 -6.05 -22.08 8.15
N ASP A 497 -5.94 -23.17 8.95
CA ASP A 497 -5.02 -24.27 8.64
C ASP A 497 -5.34 -24.88 7.26
N ARG A 498 -6.63 -25.16 6.98
CA ARG A 498 -7.05 -25.62 5.64
C ARG A 498 -6.75 -24.62 4.55
N ALA A 499 -6.94 -23.33 4.81
CA ALA A 499 -6.67 -22.29 3.84
C ALA A 499 -5.20 -22.19 3.48
N PHE A 500 -4.29 -22.24 4.46
CA PHE A 500 -2.84 -22.23 4.24
C PHE A 500 -2.33 -23.48 3.51
N ASP A 501 -2.94 -24.63 3.74
CA ASP A 501 -2.56 -25.91 3.11
C ASP A 501 -3.17 -26.12 1.73
N SER A 502 -4.13 -25.28 1.30
CA SER A 502 -4.98 -25.53 0.12
C SER A 502 -4.22 -25.48 -1.22
N GLY A 503 -3.19 -24.65 -1.33
CA GLY A 503 -2.47 -24.40 -2.59
C GLY A 503 -3.29 -23.67 -3.68
N VAL A 504 -4.48 -23.15 -3.35
CA VAL A 504 -5.37 -22.39 -4.25
C VAL A 504 -5.82 -21.10 -3.56
N PRO A 505 -6.39 -20.12 -4.29
CA PRO A 505 -7.08 -19.01 -3.62
C PRO A 505 -8.21 -19.54 -2.72
N TYR A 506 -8.10 -19.27 -1.42
CA TYR A 506 -9.01 -19.81 -0.41
C TYR A 506 -9.60 -18.69 0.44
N LEU A 507 -10.94 -18.62 0.52
CA LEU A 507 -11.62 -17.59 1.30
C LEU A 507 -12.26 -18.18 2.56
N VAL A 508 -11.84 -17.66 3.72
CA VAL A 508 -12.48 -17.90 5.01
C VAL A 508 -13.41 -16.71 5.32
N ASN A 509 -14.72 -16.94 5.22
CA ASN A 509 -15.76 -15.97 5.52
C ASN A 509 -16.14 -16.05 6.99
N VAL A 510 -15.63 -15.17 7.83
CA VAL A 510 -15.89 -15.20 9.29
C VAL A 510 -17.03 -14.25 9.62
N MET A 511 -18.14 -14.81 10.14
CA MET A 511 -19.29 -14.02 10.59
C MET A 511 -18.96 -13.34 11.92
N THR A 512 -18.69 -12.03 11.89
CA THR A 512 -18.29 -11.26 13.07
C THR A 512 -19.44 -10.43 13.63
N ASP A 513 -19.32 -10.03 14.89
CA ASP A 513 -20.33 -9.23 15.59
C ASP A 513 -20.48 -7.84 14.95
N PRO A 514 -21.66 -7.46 14.44
CA PRO A 514 -21.90 -6.16 13.82
C PRO A 514 -21.89 -4.99 14.81
N ASP A 515 -22.04 -5.25 16.11
CA ASP A 515 -22.11 -4.22 17.14
C ASP A 515 -20.74 -3.90 17.75
N ILE A 516 -19.70 -4.66 17.39
CA ILE A 516 -18.31 -4.40 17.79
C ILE A 516 -17.59 -3.61 16.71
N ALA A 517 -17.25 -2.36 17.03
CA ALA A 517 -16.42 -1.49 16.20
C ALA A 517 -14.98 -1.42 16.70
N TYR A 518 -14.06 -1.14 15.78
CA TYR A 518 -12.70 -0.79 16.17
C TYR A 518 -12.68 0.49 17.02
N PRO A 519 -12.05 0.48 18.22
CA PRO A 519 -12.03 1.64 19.09
C PRO A 519 -11.24 2.80 18.44
N ARG A 520 -11.95 3.84 18.03
CA ARG A 520 -11.37 5.06 17.45
C ARG A 520 -11.40 6.19 18.48
N SER A 521 -10.39 7.07 18.40
CA SER A 521 -10.52 8.37 19.04
C SER A 521 -11.60 9.16 18.27
N THR A 522 -12.57 9.73 18.97
CA THR A 522 -13.66 10.55 18.42
C THR A 522 -13.19 11.87 17.75
N THR A 523 -11.88 12.13 17.74
CA THR A 523 -11.25 13.35 17.21
C THR A 523 -10.76 13.21 15.76
N GLY A 524 -11.10 12.15 15.06
CA GLY A 524 -10.59 11.82 13.73
C GLY A 524 -11.63 11.87 12.60
N VAL A 525 -12.64 12.76 12.66
CA VAL A 525 -13.49 13.09 11.52
C VAL A 525 -13.12 14.48 11.03
#